data_0dcd90b92a931d674f08956c15f47e96
#
_entry.id   0dcd90b92a931d674f08956c15f47e96
#
_cell.length_a   1.000
_cell.length_b   1.000
_cell.length_c   1.000
_cell.angle_alpha   90.00
_cell.angle_beta   90.00
_cell.angle_gamma   90.00
#
_symmetry.space_group_name_H-M   'P 1'
#
loop_
_entity.id
_entity.type
_entity.pdbx_description
1 polymer ?
#
loop_
_entity_poly.entity_id
_entity_poly.type
_entity_poly.pdbx_seq_one_letter_code
_entity_poly.pdbx_strand_id
1 'polypeptide(L)'
;MEKKLRATLRLQNGMELEGWSFGYDKPCNGEVVFSTAMVGYPESLTDPSYSGQILCVTYPLIGNYGVPDEGVDQFGISRNLESEKIWVRGLVISEYSLKYSHWDAVKSLDEWMKEQKIPGIYGVDTREITKMLRDNGSMLGQIVPEGESATAEIPDPNKENQIDIVSCKEVIHYGSGDKKVVLVDCGVKHNILRCFVDRGVELIRVPWDYDFLSLDYDGLFISNGPGNPEFCQKTVDNLRIAMQQDKPIFGICMGNQLMARAAGATTYKLKYGHRSHNQPVRMIGTNRCFITSQNHGYAVDDSALGSDWEPWFVNMNDGTNEGIRHKSKPFCSVQFHPEASSGPTDTEFLFDEFISKIK
;
A
#
# COMPACT_ATOMS: atom_id res chain seq x y z
N MET A 1 20.30 -25.03 21.44
CA MET A 1 18.93 -24.72 20.95
C MET A 1 18.56 -23.41 21.62
N GLU A 2 18.37 -22.35 20.85
CA GLU A 2 17.82 -21.13 21.40
C GLU A 2 16.43 -21.40 21.98
N LYS A 3 16.17 -20.86 23.16
CA LYS A 3 14.87 -21.01 23.84
C LYS A 3 13.83 -20.28 22.99
N LYS A 4 12.92 -21.01 22.35
CA LYS A 4 11.80 -20.39 21.61
C LYS A 4 10.92 -19.64 22.60
N LEU A 5 10.72 -18.35 22.37
CA LEU A 5 9.87 -17.49 23.18
C LEU A 5 8.42 -17.64 22.72
N ARG A 6 7.46 -17.76 23.66
CA ARG A 6 6.03 -17.74 23.33
C ARG A 6 5.58 -16.32 23.00
N ALA A 7 4.51 -16.20 22.24
CA ALA A 7 3.80 -14.95 22.04
C ALA A 7 2.31 -15.20 21.92
N THR A 8 1.52 -14.17 22.20
CA THR A 8 0.06 -14.20 22.06
C THR A 8 -0.39 -13.07 21.13
N LEU A 9 -1.17 -13.40 20.13
CA LEU A 9 -1.96 -12.42 19.38
C LEU A 9 -3.28 -12.21 20.12
N ARG A 10 -3.53 -10.99 20.57
CA ARG A 10 -4.77 -10.57 21.24
C ARG A 10 -5.57 -9.66 20.32
N LEU A 11 -6.83 -9.97 20.10
CA LEU A 11 -7.71 -9.19 19.25
C LEU A 11 -8.74 -8.42 20.09
N GLN A 12 -9.22 -7.30 19.57
CA GLN A 12 -10.16 -6.42 20.24
C GLN A 12 -11.48 -7.12 20.68
N ASN A 13 -11.88 -8.18 19.99
CA ASN A 13 -13.06 -8.98 20.33
C ASN A 13 -12.84 -9.97 21.48
N GLY A 14 -11.64 -9.97 22.10
CA GLY A 14 -11.27 -10.86 23.19
C GLY A 14 -10.66 -12.20 22.76
N MET A 15 -10.54 -12.47 21.46
CA MET A 15 -9.86 -13.67 20.97
C MET A 15 -8.36 -13.59 21.26
N GLU A 16 -7.80 -14.68 21.78
CA GLU A 16 -6.36 -14.84 21.98
C GLU A 16 -5.87 -16.09 21.24
N LEU A 17 -4.77 -15.94 20.50
CA LEU A 17 -4.13 -17.00 19.76
C LEU A 17 -2.67 -17.12 20.20
N GLU A 18 -2.30 -18.31 20.69
CA GLU A 18 -0.94 -18.59 21.14
C GLU A 18 -0.06 -19.08 19.99
N GLY A 19 1.20 -18.64 19.99
CA GLY A 19 2.20 -19.02 19.02
C GLY A 19 3.61 -18.83 19.57
N TRP A 20 4.56 -18.61 18.65
CA TRP A 20 5.95 -18.40 18.94
C TRP A 20 6.40 -17.04 18.44
N SER A 21 7.18 -16.31 19.25
CA SER A 21 7.80 -15.04 18.87
C SER A 21 8.90 -15.26 17.83
N PHE A 22 9.02 -14.32 16.90
CA PHE A 22 10.18 -14.12 16.02
C PHE A 22 10.30 -12.63 15.68
N GLY A 23 11.43 -12.22 15.13
CA GLY A 23 11.71 -10.80 14.97
C GLY A 23 11.99 -10.15 16.32
N TYR A 24 11.42 -8.98 16.57
CA TYR A 24 11.70 -8.19 17.77
C TYR A 24 10.82 -8.63 18.96
N ASP A 25 11.47 -8.95 20.10
CA ASP A 25 10.78 -9.46 21.29
C ASP A 25 10.18 -8.34 22.16
N LYS A 26 9.41 -7.43 21.56
CA LYS A 26 8.63 -6.40 22.25
C LYS A 26 7.22 -6.36 21.71
N PRO A 27 6.24 -5.92 22.52
CA PRO A 27 4.85 -5.87 22.05
C PRO A 27 4.66 -4.81 20.98
N CYS A 28 3.71 -5.06 20.09
CA CYS A 28 3.16 -4.06 19.18
C CYS A 28 1.65 -4.09 19.14
N ASN A 29 1.07 -3.01 18.61
CA ASN A 29 -0.36 -2.89 18.39
C ASN A 29 -0.65 -2.26 17.02
N GLY A 30 -1.85 -2.50 16.50
CA GLY A 30 -2.30 -1.95 15.23
C GLY A 30 -3.62 -2.54 14.77
N GLU A 31 -4.07 -2.11 13.60
CA GLU A 31 -5.21 -2.73 12.93
C GLU A 31 -4.76 -4.06 12.30
N VAL A 32 -5.37 -5.17 12.72
CA VAL A 32 -5.08 -6.48 12.15
C VAL A 32 -5.80 -6.63 10.81
N VAL A 33 -5.02 -6.82 9.78
CA VAL A 33 -5.48 -7.04 8.41
C VAL A 33 -4.87 -8.32 7.84
N PHE A 34 -5.49 -8.90 6.82
CA PHE A 34 -4.94 -10.09 6.18
C PHE A 34 -4.61 -9.86 4.72
N SER A 35 -3.62 -10.59 4.23
CA SER A 35 -3.30 -10.70 2.80
C SER A 35 -3.30 -12.16 2.36
N THR A 36 -3.86 -12.40 1.17
CA THR A 36 -3.85 -13.72 0.51
C THR A 36 -2.78 -13.80 -0.58
N ALA A 37 -1.88 -12.83 -0.66
CA ALA A 37 -0.73 -12.85 -1.56
C ALA A 37 0.17 -14.06 -1.28
N MET A 38 0.63 -14.72 -2.34
CA MET A 38 1.45 -15.95 -2.24
C MET A 38 2.95 -15.66 -2.28
N VAL A 39 3.35 -14.48 -2.72
CA VAL A 39 4.74 -14.05 -2.92
C VAL A 39 4.92 -12.61 -2.45
N GLY A 40 6.17 -12.15 -2.33
CA GLY A 40 6.46 -10.74 -2.12
C GLY A 40 6.28 -10.28 -0.68
N TYR A 41 6.66 -11.09 0.31
CA TYR A 41 6.58 -10.61 1.69
C TYR A 41 7.57 -9.46 2.00
N PRO A 42 8.80 -9.38 1.44
CA PRO A 42 9.66 -8.22 1.67
C PRO A 42 9.05 -6.92 1.10
N GLU A 43 8.48 -7.00 -0.09
CA GLU A 43 7.79 -5.89 -0.74
C GLU A 43 6.55 -5.47 0.06
N SER A 44 5.75 -6.43 0.51
CA SER A 44 4.58 -6.14 1.35
C SER A 44 4.97 -5.51 2.69
N LEU A 45 6.03 -5.99 3.36
CA LEU A 45 6.48 -5.44 4.63
C LEU A 45 7.00 -4.00 4.50
N THR A 46 7.58 -3.65 3.35
CA THR A 46 8.11 -2.31 3.06
C THR A 46 7.13 -1.40 2.32
N ASP A 47 5.92 -1.86 1.98
CA ASP A 47 4.87 -1.02 1.42
C ASP A 47 4.33 -0.05 2.48
N PRO A 48 4.49 1.29 2.30
CA PRO A 48 4.00 2.28 3.25
C PRO A 48 2.50 2.21 3.51
N SER A 49 1.72 1.63 2.58
CA SER A 49 0.27 1.45 2.74
C SER A 49 -0.12 0.55 3.92
N TYR A 50 0.82 -0.22 4.48
CA TYR A 50 0.62 -0.99 5.71
C TYR A 50 0.94 -0.24 7.00
N SER A 51 1.25 1.06 6.95
CA SER A 51 1.52 1.84 8.17
C SER A 51 0.36 1.74 9.16
N GLY A 52 0.69 1.48 10.44
CA GLY A 52 -0.30 1.29 11.49
C GLY A 52 -0.93 -0.10 11.57
N GLN A 53 -0.59 -1.05 10.68
CA GLN A 53 -1.25 -2.34 10.58
C GLN A 53 -0.37 -3.51 11.05
N ILE A 54 -1.01 -4.52 11.64
CA ILE A 54 -0.45 -5.86 11.88
C ILE A 54 -0.91 -6.74 10.71
N LEU A 55 0.05 -7.24 9.93
CA LEU A 55 -0.24 -8.01 8.73
C LEU A 55 -0.31 -9.51 9.02
N CYS A 56 -1.47 -10.13 8.76
CA CYS A 56 -1.65 -11.56 8.77
C CYS A 56 -1.51 -12.11 7.34
N VAL A 57 -0.49 -12.93 7.08
CA VAL A 57 -0.26 -13.54 5.77
C VAL A 57 -0.78 -14.98 5.78
N THR A 58 -1.68 -15.29 4.84
CA THR A 58 -2.31 -16.62 4.78
C THR A 58 -1.46 -17.68 4.08
N TYR A 59 -0.48 -17.27 3.28
CA TYR A 59 0.45 -18.19 2.62
C TYR A 59 1.37 -18.85 3.67
N PRO A 60 1.49 -20.19 3.68
CA PRO A 60 2.10 -20.88 4.82
C PRO A 60 3.62 -20.79 4.87
N LEU A 61 4.31 -20.58 3.74
CA LEU A 61 5.78 -20.62 3.68
C LEU A 61 6.37 -19.21 3.68
N ILE A 62 6.48 -18.61 4.87
CA ILE A 62 7.10 -17.28 5.03
C ILE A 62 8.53 -17.41 5.56
N GLY A 63 9.45 -16.61 5.03
CA GLY A 63 10.88 -16.63 5.34
C GLY A 63 11.71 -17.60 4.45
N ASN A 64 11.04 -18.41 3.62
CA ASN A 64 11.66 -19.47 2.81
C ASN A 64 12.69 -18.96 1.78
N TYR A 65 12.57 -17.75 1.27
CA TYR A 65 13.54 -17.15 0.37
C TYR A 65 14.37 -16.01 0.97
N GLY A 66 14.21 -15.74 2.28
CA GLY A 66 15.01 -14.73 2.98
C GLY A 66 14.63 -13.30 2.60
N VAL A 67 15.56 -12.38 2.73
CA VAL A 67 15.43 -10.96 2.42
C VAL A 67 16.54 -10.58 1.45
N PRO A 68 16.23 -9.89 0.34
CA PRO A 68 17.21 -9.47 -0.63
C PRO A 68 18.08 -8.32 -0.10
N ASP A 69 19.12 -7.96 -0.86
CA ASP A 69 19.94 -6.80 -0.58
C ASP A 69 19.12 -5.50 -0.59
N GLU A 70 19.37 -4.66 0.40
CA GLU A 70 18.76 -3.32 0.57
C GLU A 70 19.44 -2.25 -0.33
N GLY A 71 20.24 -2.66 -1.32
CA GLY A 71 20.95 -1.78 -2.22
C GLY A 71 20.03 -0.88 -3.06
N VAL A 72 20.56 0.28 -3.42
CA VAL A 72 19.86 1.27 -4.23
C VAL A 72 20.41 1.30 -5.67
N ASP A 73 19.61 1.81 -6.59
CA ASP A 73 20.02 2.08 -7.97
C ASP A 73 20.76 3.44 -8.10
N GLN A 74 21.02 3.83 -9.33
CA GLN A 74 21.69 5.11 -9.65
C GLN A 74 20.90 6.36 -9.25
N PHE A 75 19.61 6.23 -8.97
CA PHE A 75 18.71 7.29 -8.55
C PHE A 75 18.49 7.32 -7.03
N GLY A 76 19.11 6.38 -6.28
CA GLY A 76 18.92 6.24 -4.85
C GLY A 76 17.62 5.51 -4.48
N ILE A 77 16.96 4.84 -5.43
CA ILE A 77 15.74 4.07 -5.23
C ILE A 77 16.12 2.62 -4.91
N SER A 78 15.51 1.99 -3.89
CA SER A 78 15.75 0.57 -3.59
C SER A 78 15.44 -0.29 -4.82
N ARG A 79 16.31 -1.28 -5.10
CA ARG A 79 16.13 -2.21 -6.22
C ARG A 79 15.08 -3.26 -5.95
N ASN A 80 14.94 -3.68 -4.70
CA ASN A 80 14.21 -4.88 -4.31
C ASN A 80 13.05 -4.61 -3.33
N LEU A 81 13.04 -3.44 -2.68
CA LEU A 81 12.08 -3.10 -1.65
C LEU A 81 11.21 -1.91 -2.08
N GLU A 82 10.08 -1.75 -1.42
CA GLU A 82 9.10 -0.71 -1.78
C GLU A 82 9.27 0.59 -0.98
N SER A 83 10.19 0.60 -0.01
CA SER A 83 10.66 1.78 0.72
C SER A 83 11.92 1.45 1.50
N GLU A 84 12.44 2.41 2.27
CA GLU A 84 13.69 2.32 3.03
C GLU A 84 13.58 1.50 4.32
N LYS A 85 12.35 1.09 4.73
CA LYS A 85 12.13 0.37 5.98
C LYS A 85 10.86 -0.47 5.97
N ILE A 86 10.71 -1.32 6.99
CA ILE A 86 9.46 -2.05 7.25
C ILE A 86 8.42 -1.07 7.85
N TRP A 87 7.20 -1.07 7.31
CA TRP A 87 6.09 -0.23 7.75
C TRP A 87 5.02 -0.96 8.56
N VAL A 88 4.88 -2.28 8.39
CA VAL A 88 3.97 -3.05 9.24
C VAL A 88 4.35 -2.93 10.70
N ARG A 89 3.36 -2.88 11.60
CA ARG A 89 3.58 -2.89 13.05
C ARG A 89 3.97 -4.26 13.58
N GLY A 90 3.57 -5.32 12.88
CA GLY A 90 3.87 -6.69 13.24
C GLY A 90 3.45 -7.67 12.15
N LEU A 91 3.94 -8.90 12.22
CA LEU A 91 3.70 -9.95 11.25
C LEU A 91 3.11 -11.19 11.92
N VAL A 92 2.01 -11.70 11.37
CA VAL A 92 1.32 -12.93 11.83
C VAL A 92 1.35 -13.96 10.72
N ILE A 93 1.93 -15.13 10.99
CA ILE A 93 2.10 -16.21 10.01
C ILE A 93 1.80 -17.58 10.63
N SER A 94 1.45 -18.55 9.79
CA SER A 94 1.22 -19.93 10.25
C SER A 94 2.52 -20.69 10.46
N GLU A 95 3.44 -20.61 9.50
CA GLU A 95 4.74 -21.30 9.56
C GLU A 95 5.88 -20.34 9.24
N TYR A 96 6.98 -20.48 9.96
CA TYR A 96 8.20 -19.71 9.74
C TYR A 96 9.32 -20.63 9.25
N SER A 97 9.89 -20.34 8.09
CA SER A 97 11.05 -21.06 7.55
C SER A 97 12.33 -20.53 8.19
N LEU A 98 12.91 -21.30 9.10
CA LEU A 98 14.15 -20.96 9.80
C LEU A 98 15.37 -20.86 8.87
N LYS A 99 15.31 -21.52 7.71
CA LYS A 99 16.37 -21.49 6.69
C LYS A 99 15.78 -20.94 5.41
N TYR A 100 16.46 -19.99 4.84
CA TYR A 100 16.13 -19.45 3.52
C TYR A 100 17.01 -20.06 2.43
N SER A 101 16.50 -20.04 1.21
CA SER A 101 17.18 -20.60 0.05
C SER A 101 16.79 -19.83 -1.21
N HIS A 102 17.37 -18.66 -1.40
CA HIS A 102 17.23 -17.87 -2.61
C HIS A 102 18.57 -17.25 -2.97
N TRP A 103 18.90 -17.19 -4.26
CA TRP A 103 20.21 -16.71 -4.73
C TRP A 103 20.48 -15.23 -4.38
N ASP A 104 19.42 -14.43 -4.24
CA ASP A 104 19.49 -12.99 -3.94
C ASP A 104 19.33 -12.68 -2.44
N ALA A 105 19.15 -13.68 -1.61
CA ALA A 105 18.95 -13.48 -0.18
C ALA A 105 20.28 -13.24 0.54
N VAL A 106 20.32 -12.20 1.36
CA VAL A 106 21.49 -11.80 2.16
C VAL A 106 21.29 -12.01 3.66
N LYS A 107 20.05 -12.09 4.13
CA LYS A 107 19.72 -12.31 5.55
C LYS A 107 18.38 -13.04 5.70
N SER A 108 18.12 -13.57 6.91
CA SER A 108 16.83 -14.15 7.24
C SER A 108 15.78 -13.06 7.51
N LEU A 109 14.50 -13.43 7.40
CA LEU A 109 13.41 -12.53 7.78
C LEU A 109 13.44 -12.17 9.27
N ASP A 110 13.80 -13.12 10.15
CA ASP A 110 13.93 -12.89 11.59
C ASP A 110 15.00 -11.84 11.93
N GLU A 111 16.20 -11.96 11.32
CA GLU A 111 17.28 -10.98 11.48
C GLU A 111 16.85 -9.60 11.02
N TRP A 112 16.25 -9.49 9.83
CA TRP A 112 15.80 -8.23 9.30
C TRP A 112 14.73 -7.57 10.16
N MET A 113 13.74 -8.33 10.61
CA MET A 113 12.69 -7.82 11.51
C MET A 113 13.25 -7.38 12.87
N LYS A 114 14.28 -8.07 13.41
CA LYS A 114 14.99 -7.65 14.64
C LYS A 114 15.70 -6.31 14.43
N GLU A 115 16.44 -6.16 13.34
CA GLU A 115 17.13 -4.92 12.97
C GLU A 115 16.16 -3.74 12.89
N GLN A 116 15.00 -3.98 12.26
CA GLN A 116 13.94 -2.98 12.06
C GLN A 116 12.99 -2.84 13.28
N LYS A 117 13.19 -3.62 14.35
CA LYS A 117 12.38 -3.64 15.58
C LYS A 117 10.91 -3.99 15.33
N ILE A 118 10.64 -4.93 14.46
CA ILE A 118 9.30 -5.41 14.12
C ILE A 118 9.05 -6.77 14.76
N PRO A 119 8.04 -6.91 15.65
CA PRO A 119 7.66 -8.19 16.22
C PRO A 119 6.87 -9.06 15.23
N GLY A 120 7.00 -10.37 15.41
CA GLY A 120 6.25 -11.36 14.68
C GLY A 120 5.77 -12.50 15.56
N ILE A 121 4.70 -13.17 15.13
CA ILE A 121 4.19 -14.39 15.75
C ILE A 121 3.95 -15.44 14.67
N TYR A 122 4.40 -16.67 14.91
CA TYR A 122 4.15 -17.83 14.04
C TYR A 122 3.56 -18.99 14.81
N GLY A 123 3.00 -19.96 14.09
CA GLY A 123 2.35 -21.12 14.68
C GLY A 123 0.89 -20.87 15.04
N VAL A 124 0.27 -19.82 14.49
CA VAL A 124 -1.15 -19.49 14.67
C VAL A 124 -1.97 -19.87 13.44
N ASP A 125 -3.26 -20.15 13.63
CA ASP A 125 -4.17 -20.42 12.51
C ASP A 125 -4.55 -19.13 11.77
N THR A 126 -3.76 -18.78 10.75
CA THR A 126 -4.00 -17.60 9.91
C THR A 126 -5.29 -17.70 9.08
N ARG A 127 -5.79 -18.90 8.82
CA ARG A 127 -7.07 -19.12 8.13
C ARG A 127 -8.25 -18.80 9.03
N GLU A 128 -8.18 -19.18 10.31
CA GLU A 128 -9.19 -18.80 11.30
C GLU A 128 -9.24 -17.28 11.45
N ILE A 129 -8.07 -16.63 11.61
CA ILE A 129 -7.98 -15.16 11.66
C ILE A 129 -8.62 -14.53 10.42
N THR A 130 -8.29 -15.03 9.23
CA THR A 130 -8.84 -14.51 7.96
C THR A 130 -10.35 -14.63 7.89
N LYS A 131 -10.91 -15.78 8.25
CA LYS A 131 -12.37 -15.97 8.29
C LYS A 131 -13.02 -15.00 9.25
N MET A 132 -12.48 -14.88 10.45
CA MET A 132 -12.98 -14.00 11.49
C MET A 132 -12.95 -12.53 11.03
N LEU A 133 -11.84 -12.06 10.40
CA LEU A 133 -11.75 -10.70 9.85
C LEU A 133 -12.70 -10.47 8.68
N ARG A 134 -12.96 -11.47 7.85
CA ARG A 134 -13.97 -11.37 6.78
C ARG A 134 -15.40 -11.25 7.34
N ASP A 135 -15.68 -12.00 8.41
CA ASP A 135 -17.03 -12.04 9.00
C ASP A 135 -17.32 -10.82 9.87
N ASN A 136 -16.31 -10.26 10.55
CA ASN A 136 -16.48 -9.17 11.53
C ASN A 136 -15.87 -7.83 11.09
N GLY A 137 -15.03 -7.83 10.05
CA GLY A 137 -14.24 -6.67 9.64
C GLY A 137 -12.82 -6.70 10.21
N SER A 138 -11.95 -5.83 9.69
CA SER A 138 -10.65 -5.56 10.31
C SER A 138 -10.85 -5.01 11.72
N MET A 139 -9.95 -5.36 12.64
CA MET A 139 -10.06 -4.98 14.05
C MET A 139 -8.69 -4.72 14.66
N LEU A 140 -8.69 -4.02 15.79
CA LEU A 140 -7.46 -3.76 16.53
C LEU A 140 -6.93 -5.03 17.19
N GLY A 141 -5.61 -5.14 17.30
CA GLY A 141 -4.95 -6.26 17.97
C GLY A 141 -3.56 -5.90 18.47
N GLN A 142 -2.98 -6.85 19.23
CA GLN A 142 -1.64 -6.74 19.80
C GLN A 142 -0.91 -8.08 19.65
N ILE A 143 0.38 -8.03 19.31
CA ILE A 143 1.29 -9.15 19.49
C ILE A 143 2.05 -8.92 20.80
N VAL A 144 1.95 -9.85 21.72
CA VAL A 144 2.56 -9.74 23.06
C VAL A 144 3.47 -10.94 23.30
N PRO A 145 4.82 -10.76 23.28
CA PRO A 145 5.78 -11.80 23.66
C PRO A 145 5.67 -12.17 25.15
N GLU A 146 6.01 -13.41 25.48
CA GLU A 146 6.05 -13.92 26.86
C GLU A 146 6.94 -13.05 27.75
N GLY A 147 6.44 -12.68 28.93
CA GLY A 147 7.14 -11.78 29.86
C GLY A 147 6.92 -10.29 29.63
N GLU A 148 6.29 -9.93 28.53
CA GLU A 148 5.90 -8.54 28.22
C GLU A 148 4.42 -8.29 28.61
N SER A 149 4.07 -7.02 28.74
CA SER A 149 2.69 -6.61 29.09
C SER A 149 1.95 -6.06 27.88
N ALA A 150 0.71 -6.49 27.72
CA ALA A 150 -0.23 -5.87 26.78
C ALA A 150 -0.58 -4.45 27.21
N THR A 151 -0.88 -3.57 26.26
CA THR A 151 -1.50 -2.26 26.57
C THR A 151 -2.98 -2.45 26.88
N ALA A 152 -3.49 -1.70 27.87
CA ALA A 152 -4.90 -1.78 28.27
C ALA A 152 -5.84 -1.26 27.18
N GLU A 153 -5.41 -0.24 26.44
CA GLU A 153 -6.12 0.35 25.30
C GLU A 153 -5.25 0.27 24.06
N ILE A 154 -5.83 -0.20 22.95
CA ILE A 154 -5.14 -0.30 21.66
C ILE A 154 -5.41 0.97 20.87
N PRO A 155 -4.39 1.79 20.57
CA PRO A 155 -4.56 2.95 19.71
C PRO A 155 -5.08 2.54 18.31
N ASP A 156 -6.07 3.28 17.82
CA ASP A 156 -6.63 3.06 16.49
C ASP A 156 -5.87 3.91 15.47
N PRO A 157 -5.07 3.29 14.57
CA PRO A 157 -4.29 4.02 13.58
C PRO A 157 -5.16 4.77 12.56
N ASN A 158 -6.43 4.38 12.41
CA ASN A 158 -7.36 5.08 11.52
C ASN A 158 -7.81 6.45 12.06
N LYS A 159 -7.51 6.77 13.34
CA LYS A 159 -7.77 8.09 13.95
C LYS A 159 -6.60 9.06 13.81
N GLU A 160 -5.50 8.62 13.20
CA GLU A 160 -4.29 9.41 12.97
C GLU A 160 -4.02 9.56 11.48
N ASN A 161 -3.37 10.66 11.10
CA ASN A 161 -2.94 10.84 9.72
C ASN A 161 -1.73 9.95 9.39
N GLN A 162 -2.00 8.72 8.96
CA GLN A 162 -0.95 7.78 8.56
C GLN A 162 -0.16 8.27 7.34
N ILE A 163 -0.75 9.10 6.49
CA ILE A 163 -0.09 9.65 5.30
C ILE A 163 1.01 10.62 5.71
N ASP A 164 0.77 11.46 6.72
CA ASP A 164 1.80 12.36 7.24
C ASP A 164 3.01 11.59 7.82
N ILE A 165 2.79 10.39 8.36
CA ILE A 165 3.87 9.55 8.91
C ILE A 165 4.77 9.00 7.81
N VAL A 166 4.21 8.62 6.65
CA VAL A 166 4.93 7.91 5.57
C VAL A 166 5.44 8.83 4.47
N SER A 167 4.81 9.97 4.26
CA SER A 167 5.16 10.95 3.23
C SER A 167 6.57 11.51 3.45
N CYS A 168 7.29 11.79 2.36
CA CYS A 168 8.55 12.51 2.42
C CYS A 168 8.37 13.88 3.09
N LYS A 169 9.45 14.42 3.64
CA LYS A 169 9.40 15.72 4.34
C LYS A 169 10.02 16.84 3.52
N GLU A 170 10.69 16.48 2.43
CA GLU A 170 11.40 17.39 1.54
C GLU A 170 11.08 17.07 0.10
N VAL A 171 11.29 18.03 -0.79
CA VAL A 171 11.20 17.81 -2.24
C VAL A 171 12.40 17.01 -2.71
N ILE A 172 12.17 15.93 -3.44
CA ILE A 172 13.19 15.01 -3.93
C ILE A 172 13.07 14.91 -5.45
N HIS A 173 14.20 15.00 -6.16
CA HIS A 173 14.26 14.87 -7.61
C HIS A 173 14.85 13.53 -8.01
N TYR A 174 14.25 12.87 -9.00
CA TYR A 174 14.72 11.62 -9.59
C TYR A 174 14.78 11.73 -11.11
N GLY A 175 15.82 11.12 -11.69
CA GLY A 175 15.97 11.10 -13.14
C GLY A 175 16.27 12.46 -13.76
N SER A 176 16.24 12.47 -15.06
CA SER A 176 16.37 13.68 -15.89
C SER A 176 15.71 13.38 -17.24
N GLY A 177 14.78 14.19 -17.67
CA GLY A 177 14.05 13.99 -18.91
C GLY A 177 13.37 15.26 -19.36
N ASP A 178 12.86 15.25 -20.58
CA ASP A 178 12.16 16.41 -21.15
C ASP A 178 10.75 16.59 -20.54
N LYS A 179 10.18 15.52 -19.98
CA LYS A 179 8.87 15.53 -19.32
C LYS A 179 9.02 15.56 -17.81
N LYS A 180 8.40 16.55 -17.17
CA LYS A 180 8.43 16.75 -15.72
C LYS A 180 7.13 16.31 -15.10
N VAL A 181 7.19 15.36 -14.18
CA VAL A 181 6.02 14.91 -13.40
C VAL A 181 6.23 15.27 -11.93
N VAL A 182 5.28 16.02 -11.38
CA VAL A 182 5.19 16.17 -9.93
C VAL A 182 4.46 14.98 -9.36
N LEU A 183 5.07 14.29 -8.39
CA LEU A 183 4.51 13.19 -7.64
C LEU A 183 4.20 13.64 -6.22
N VAL A 184 2.92 13.68 -5.87
CA VAL A 184 2.47 13.92 -4.49
C VAL A 184 2.60 12.63 -3.71
N ASP A 185 3.46 12.64 -2.71
CA ASP A 185 3.82 11.46 -1.92
C ASP A 185 2.85 11.26 -0.75
N CYS A 186 1.89 10.35 -0.94
CA CYS A 186 1.00 9.89 0.11
C CYS A 186 1.50 8.61 0.81
N GLY A 187 2.70 8.15 0.49
CA GLY A 187 3.28 6.87 0.91
C GLY A 187 3.67 6.04 -0.32
N VAL A 188 4.45 6.63 -1.22
CA VAL A 188 4.77 6.06 -2.52
C VAL A 188 5.63 4.80 -2.39
N LYS A 189 5.25 3.76 -3.12
CA LYS A 189 6.07 2.57 -3.34
C LYS A 189 7.21 2.88 -4.31
N HIS A 190 8.40 2.37 -4.01
CA HIS A 190 9.58 2.58 -4.86
C HIS A 190 9.39 2.10 -6.29
N ASN A 191 8.56 1.06 -6.53
CA ASN A 191 8.29 0.62 -7.89
C ASN A 191 7.54 1.65 -8.73
N ILE A 192 6.73 2.49 -8.13
CA ILE A 192 6.12 3.63 -8.84
C ILE A 192 7.21 4.61 -9.31
N LEU A 193 8.19 4.90 -8.45
CA LEU A 193 9.31 5.75 -8.83
C LEU A 193 10.11 5.13 -9.98
N ARG A 194 10.44 3.82 -9.89
CA ARG A 194 11.12 3.07 -10.97
C ARG A 194 10.34 3.12 -12.27
N CYS A 195 9.02 2.91 -12.24
CA CYS A 195 8.15 3.00 -13.42
C CYS A 195 8.27 4.33 -14.17
N PHE A 196 8.48 5.46 -13.46
CA PHE A 196 8.67 6.76 -14.09
C PHE A 196 10.11 6.96 -14.59
N VAL A 197 11.12 6.70 -13.76
CA VAL A 197 12.51 6.97 -14.14
C VAL A 197 12.98 6.06 -15.28
N ASP A 198 12.51 4.82 -15.34
CA ASP A 198 12.79 3.88 -16.43
C ASP A 198 12.17 4.31 -17.76
N ARG A 199 11.14 5.18 -17.73
CA ARG A 199 10.49 5.79 -18.89
C ARG A 199 11.07 7.16 -19.24
N GLY A 200 12.19 7.56 -18.62
CA GLY A 200 12.90 8.79 -18.92
C GLY A 200 12.16 10.07 -18.49
N VAL A 201 11.40 10.00 -17.41
CA VAL A 201 10.68 11.14 -16.83
C VAL A 201 11.53 11.78 -15.74
N GLU A 202 11.60 13.11 -15.72
CA GLU A 202 12.06 13.87 -14.53
C GLU A 202 10.92 13.87 -13.50
N LEU A 203 11.16 13.23 -12.35
CA LEU A 203 10.16 13.08 -11.30
C LEU A 203 10.49 14.00 -10.11
N ILE A 204 9.55 14.81 -9.70
CA ILE A 204 9.64 15.74 -8.55
C ILE A 204 8.69 15.21 -7.48
N ARG A 205 9.22 14.45 -6.50
CA ARG A 205 8.47 13.93 -5.35
C ARG A 205 8.33 15.02 -4.31
N VAL A 206 7.08 15.33 -3.93
CA VAL A 206 6.75 16.36 -2.95
C VAL A 206 5.93 15.79 -1.79
N PRO A 207 6.00 16.37 -0.58
CA PRO A 207 5.13 15.97 0.54
C PRO A 207 3.64 16.00 0.19
N TRP A 208 2.84 15.18 0.89
CA TRP A 208 1.39 15.06 0.65
C TRP A 208 0.64 16.39 0.74
N ASP A 209 1.10 17.31 1.58
CA ASP A 209 0.46 18.61 1.83
C ASP A 209 1.15 19.77 1.11
N TYR A 210 2.11 19.49 0.22
CA TYR A 210 2.86 20.50 -0.51
C TYR A 210 1.97 21.28 -1.47
N ASP A 211 2.26 22.59 -1.63
CA ASP A 211 1.65 23.43 -2.66
C ASP A 211 2.32 23.22 -4.03
N PHE A 212 1.99 22.11 -4.66
CA PHE A 212 2.52 21.74 -5.98
C PHE A 212 2.06 22.66 -7.12
N LEU A 213 1.05 23.51 -6.88
CA LEU A 213 0.58 24.48 -7.87
C LEU A 213 1.61 25.56 -8.17
N SER A 214 2.58 25.75 -7.25
CA SER A 214 3.68 26.70 -7.42
C SER A 214 4.82 26.18 -8.32
N LEU A 215 4.80 24.87 -8.67
CA LEU A 215 5.84 24.24 -9.47
C LEU A 215 5.51 24.28 -10.97
N ASP A 216 6.56 24.31 -11.79
CA ASP A 216 6.45 24.06 -13.23
C ASP A 216 6.54 22.55 -13.50
N TYR A 217 5.48 21.95 -14.06
CA TYR A 217 5.37 20.53 -14.37
C TYR A 217 4.49 20.29 -15.59
N ASP A 218 4.66 19.15 -16.24
CA ASP A 218 3.89 18.75 -17.42
C ASP A 218 2.77 17.77 -17.09
N GLY A 219 2.93 16.97 -16.02
CA GLY A 219 1.96 16.02 -15.51
C GLY A 219 1.97 15.95 -13.99
N LEU A 220 0.83 15.59 -13.40
CA LEU A 220 0.65 15.43 -11.95
C LEU A 220 0.30 13.98 -11.63
N PHE A 221 1.01 13.40 -10.66
CA PHE A 221 0.77 12.05 -10.18
C PHE A 221 0.50 12.03 -8.68
N ILE A 222 -0.55 11.31 -8.25
CA ILE A 222 -0.88 11.14 -6.84
C ILE A 222 -0.65 9.69 -6.45
N SER A 223 0.24 9.45 -5.51
CA SER A 223 0.68 8.10 -5.16
C SER A 223 -0.34 7.32 -4.32
N ASN A 224 -0.05 6.04 -4.14
CA ASN A 224 -0.65 5.20 -3.10
C ASN A 224 -0.32 5.70 -1.70
N GLY A 225 -0.99 5.16 -0.69
CA GLY A 225 -0.72 5.48 0.72
C GLY A 225 -1.68 4.82 1.69
N PRO A 226 -1.37 4.88 3.00
CA PRO A 226 -2.13 4.27 4.08
C PRO A 226 -3.28 5.14 4.59
N GLY A 227 -4.19 4.52 5.33
CA GLY A 227 -5.12 5.20 6.23
C GLY A 227 -6.35 5.79 5.55
N ASN A 228 -6.96 6.77 6.23
CA ASN A 228 -8.20 7.39 5.81
C ASN A 228 -7.94 8.60 4.89
N PRO A 229 -8.46 8.63 3.65
CA PRO A 229 -8.28 9.74 2.71
C PRO A 229 -8.86 11.08 3.21
N GLU A 230 -9.71 11.07 4.22
CA GLU A 230 -10.26 12.30 4.80
C GLU A 230 -9.22 13.21 5.44
N PHE A 231 -8.09 12.66 5.90
CA PHE A 231 -6.99 13.44 6.46
C PHE A 231 -6.25 14.30 5.41
N CYS A 232 -6.42 13.99 4.11
CA CYS A 232 -5.71 14.68 3.03
C CYS A 232 -6.50 15.82 2.39
N GLN A 233 -7.28 16.57 3.15
CA GLN A 233 -8.13 17.64 2.60
C GLN A 233 -7.30 18.69 1.84
N LYS A 234 -6.08 19.02 2.29
CA LYS A 234 -5.20 19.98 1.60
C LYS A 234 -4.82 19.51 0.18
N THR A 235 -4.49 18.23 0.03
CA THR A 235 -4.23 17.62 -1.29
C THR A 235 -5.47 17.67 -2.18
N VAL A 236 -6.65 17.35 -1.63
CA VAL A 236 -7.92 17.41 -2.35
C VAL A 236 -8.22 18.83 -2.84
N ASP A 237 -7.98 19.84 -2.03
CA ASP A 237 -8.22 21.25 -2.42
C ASP A 237 -7.25 21.70 -3.52
N ASN A 238 -5.97 21.35 -3.44
CA ASN A 238 -4.99 21.61 -4.49
C ASN A 238 -5.35 20.86 -5.79
N LEU A 239 -5.84 19.61 -5.70
CA LEU A 239 -6.30 18.84 -6.85
C LEU A 239 -7.49 19.52 -7.56
N ARG A 240 -8.46 20.06 -6.82
CA ARG A 240 -9.57 20.82 -7.41
C ARG A 240 -9.11 22.00 -8.25
N ILE A 241 -8.04 22.67 -7.81
CA ILE A 241 -7.46 23.79 -8.57
C ILE A 241 -6.68 23.25 -9.79
N ALA A 242 -5.85 22.20 -9.63
CA ALA A 242 -5.12 21.59 -10.73
C ALA A 242 -6.06 21.05 -11.84
N MET A 243 -7.21 20.50 -11.47
CA MET A 243 -8.22 19.99 -12.39
C MET A 243 -8.92 21.10 -13.23
N GLN A 244 -8.73 22.36 -12.91
CA GLN A 244 -9.18 23.47 -13.78
C GLN A 244 -8.27 23.64 -15.02
N GLN A 245 -7.04 23.12 -14.95
CA GLN A 245 -6.10 23.07 -16.07
C GLN A 245 -6.31 21.80 -16.90
N ASP A 246 -5.59 21.68 -18.03
CA ASP A 246 -5.65 20.51 -18.92
C ASP A 246 -4.38 19.65 -18.87
N LYS A 247 -3.52 19.84 -17.83
CA LYS A 247 -2.34 18.98 -17.60
C LYS A 247 -2.78 17.59 -17.15
N PRO A 248 -2.22 16.50 -17.69
CA PRO A 248 -2.58 15.15 -17.30
C PRO A 248 -2.44 14.91 -15.79
N ILE A 249 -3.44 14.22 -15.21
CA ILE A 249 -3.44 13.82 -13.80
C ILE A 249 -3.69 12.32 -13.73
N PHE A 250 -2.83 11.58 -13.01
CA PHE A 250 -3.03 10.16 -12.75
C PHE A 250 -2.88 9.87 -11.26
N GLY A 251 -3.76 9.02 -10.71
CA GLY A 251 -3.73 8.62 -9.31
C GLY A 251 -3.79 7.11 -9.12
N ILE A 252 -3.05 6.60 -8.14
CA ILE A 252 -3.03 5.17 -7.78
C ILE A 252 -3.47 5.00 -6.33
N CYS A 253 -4.41 4.09 -6.08
CA CYS A 253 -4.90 3.66 -4.76
C CYS A 253 -5.38 4.86 -3.92
N MET A 254 -4.59 5.39 -2.98
CA MET A 254 -4.92 6.63 -2.27
C MET A 254 -5.15 7.78 -3.27
N GLY A 255 -4.35 7.87 -4.32
CA GLY A 255 -4.52 8.87 -5.38
C GLY A 255 -5.87 8.77 -6.09
N ASN A 256 -6.40 7.57 -6.32
CA ASN A 256 -7.75 7.38 -6.84
C ASN A 256 -8.82 7.95 -5.88
N GLN A 257 -8.67 7.68 -4.59
CA GLN A 257 -9.60 8.16 -3.57
C GLN A 257 -9.58 9.69 -3.46
N LEU A 258 -8.39 10.31 -3.48
CA LEU A 258 -8.24 11.77 -3.40
C LEU A 258 -8.76 12.47 -4.67
N MET A 259 -8.50 11.91 -5.84
CA MET A 259 -9.06 12.41 -7.11
C MET A 259 -10.57 12.29 -7.14
N ALA A 260 -11.14 11.18 -6.68
CA ALA A 260 -12.59 11.00 -6.59
C ALA A 260 -13.23 12.03 -5.64
N ARG A 261 -12.63 12.30 -4.48
CA ARG A 261 -13.07 13.35 -3.56
C ARG A 261 -12.95 14.75 -4.16
N ALA A 262 -11.92 15.01 -4.95
CA ALA A 262 -11.79 16.28 -5.68
C ALA A 262 -12.87 16.42 -6.76
N ALA A 263 -13.28 15.31 -7.37
CA ALA A 263 -14.36 15.22 -8.37
C ALA A 263 -15.77 15.26 -7.75
N GLY A 264 -15.90 15.30 -6.41
CA GLY A 264 -17.19 15.42 -5.71
C GLY A 264 -17.73 14.10 -5.14
N ALA A 265 -17.09 12.97 -5.40
CA ALA A 265 -17.45 11.67 -4.81
C ALA A 265 -17.06 11.58 -3.33
N THR A 266 -17.55 10.53 -2.66
CA THR A 266 -17.17 10.19 -1.30
C THR A 266 -16.38 8.89 -1.27
N THR A 267 -15.77 8.60 -0.12
CA THR A 267 -15.08 7.34 0.14
C THR A 267 -15.66 6.69 1.38
N TYR A 268 -15.61 5.35 1.41
CA TYR A 268 -16.10 4.58 2.56
C TYR A 268 -15.12 3.48 2.93
N LYS A 269 -15.09 3.10 4.21
CA LYS A 269 -14.25 2.00 4.69
C LYS A 269 -14.88 0.67 4.30
N LEU A 270 -14.12 -0.18 3.63
CA LEU A 270 -14.50 -1.56 3.36
C LEU A 270 -14.46 -2.39 4.65
N LYS A 271 -15.27 -3.42 4.74
CA LYS A 271 -15.35 -4.28 5.91
C LYS A 271 -14.00 -4.89 6.28
N TYR A 272 -13.25 -5.41 5.31
CA TYR A 272 -11.92 -6.01 5.51
C TYR A 272 -10.88 -5.58 4.46
N GLY A 273 -11.28 -4.79 3.46
CA GLY A 273 -10.40 -4.30 2.39
C GLY A 273 -10.01 -5.37 1.37
N HIS A 274 -9.31 -4.92 0.32
CA HIS A 274 -8.73 -5.80 -0.71
C HIS A 274 -7.22 -5.84 -0.53
N ARG A 275 -6.67 -7.02 -0.20
CA ARG A 275 -5.22 -7.24 -0.03
C ARG A 275 -4.83 -8.59 -0.61
N SER A 276 -4.44 -8.56 -1.88
CA SER A 276 -4.00 -9.76 -2.62
C SER A 276 -3.40 -9.39 -3.97
N HIS A 277 -2.80 -10.36 -4.65
CA HIS A 277 -2.22 -10.20 -5.99
C HIS A 277 -3.10 -10.82 -7.10
N ASN A 278 -4.34 -11.15 -6.82
CA ASN A 278 -5.24 -11.84 -7.75
C ASN A 278 -6.65 -11.25 -7.78
N GLN A 279 -6.78 -9.95 -7.61
CA GLN A 279 -8.06 -9.26 -7.71
C GLN A 279 -8.43 -9.02 -9.18
N PRO A 280 -9.54 -9.60 -9.65
CA PRO A 280 -9.97 -9.42 -11.03
C PRO A 280 -10.71 -8.08 -11.18
N VAL A 281 -10.28 -7.27 -12.13
CA VAL A 281 -10.96 -6.02 -12.49
C VAL A 281 -11.35 -6.03 -13.96
N ARG A 282 -12.47 -5.39 -14.28
CA ARG A 282 -12.93 -5.22 -15.64
C ARG A 282 -12.93 -3.75 -16.03
N MET A 283 -12.37 -3.44 -17.21
CA MET A 283 -12.49 -2.11 -17.81
C MET A 283 -13.91 -1.91 -18.33
N ILE A 284 -14.62 -0.95 -17.77
CA ILE A 284 -16.03 -0.66 -18.10
C ILE A 284 -16.16 -0.25 -19.56
N GLY A 285 -17.24 -0.71 -20.21
CA GLY A 285 -17.47 -0.48 -21.64
C GLY A 285 -16.67 -1.39 -22.57
N THR A 286 -15.89 -2.34 -22.03
CA THR A 286 -15.10 -3.31 -22.81
C THR A 286 -15.26 -4.73 -22.27
N ASN A 287 -14.71 -5.72 -23.00
CA ASN A 287 -14.57 -7.11 -22.55
C ASN A 287 -13.20 -7.39 -21.91
N ARG A 288 -12.39 -6.36 -21.64
CA ARG A 288 -11.04 -6.52 -21.07
C ARG A 288 -11.13 -6.67 -19.58
N CYS A 289 -10.57 -7.77 -19.07
CA CYS A 289 -10.38 -8.04 -17.65
C CYS A 289 -8.89 -8.20 -17.37
N PHE A 290 -8.49 -7.80 -16.16
CA PHE A 290 -7.11 -7.89 -15.71
C PHE A 290 -7.08 -8.51 -14.32
N ILE A 291 -6.00 -9.21 -14.01
CA ILE A 291 -5.69 -9.59 -12.64
C ILE A 291 -4.77 -8.52 -12.06
N THR A 292 -5.10 -8.03 -10.86
CA THR A 292 -4.42 -6.89 -10.26
C THR A 292 -3.91 -7.16 -8.85
N SER A 293 -2.85 -6.46 -8.47
CA SER A 293 -2.40 -6.35 -7.09
C SER A 293 -3.18 -5.24 -6.39
N GLN A 294 -3.67 -5.50 -5.17
CA GLN A 294 -4.41 -4.53 -4.39
C GLN A 294 -4.01 -4.55 -2.92
N ASN A 295 -3.96 -3.38 -2.31
CA ASN A 295 -3.77 -3.19 -0.87
C ASN A 295 -4.46 -1.90 -0.42
N HIS A 296 -5.77 -1.98 -0.15
CA HIS A 296 -6.54 -0.82 0.32
C HIS A 296 -7.68 -1.23 1.26
N GLY A 297 -8.01 -0.34 2.20
CA GLY A 297 -9.10 -0.51 3.14
C GLY A 297 -10.30 0.41 2.87
N TYR A 298 -10.17 1.35 1.92
CA TYR A 298 -11.22 2.27 1.51
C TYR A 298 -11.53 2.12 0.03
N ALA A 299 -12.77 2.40 -0.36
CA ALA A 299 -13.23 2.41 -1.74
C ALA A 299 -13.96 3.72 -2.05
N VAL A 300 -14.08 4.03 -3.34
CA VAL A 300 -14.82 5.19 -3.84
C VAL A 300 -16.30 4.84 -3.95
N ASP A 301 -17.17 5.67 -3.36
CA ASP A 301 -18.59 5.71 -3.70
C ASP A 301 -18.78 6.63 -4.92
N ASP A 302 -18.92 6.02 -6.07
CA ASP A 302 -19.02 6.73 -7.34
C ASP A 302 -20.42 7.25 -7.66
N SER A 303 -21.41 7.01 -6.79
CA SER A 303 -22.80 7.48 -6.96
C SER A 303 -22.91 9.02 -6.98
N ALA A 304 -21.94 9.71 -6.36
CA ALA A 304 -21.85 11.16 -6.30
C ALA A 304 -20.79 11.77 -7.23
N LEU A 305 -20.24 11.00 -8.18
CA LEU A 305 -19.33 11.55 -9.18
C LEU A 305 -20.02 12.63 -10.01
N GLY A 306 -19.33 13.75 -10.25
CA GLY A 306 -19.79 14.81 -11.13
C GLY A 306 -20.07 14.29 -12.55
N SER A 307 -20.97 14.97 -13.28
CA SER A 307 -21.42 14.56 -14.62
C SER A 307 -20.31 14.40 -15.66
N ASP A 308 -19.17 15.05 -15.45
CA ASP A 308 -18.01 15.02 -16.34
C ASP A 308 -17.08 13.83 -16.10
N TRP A 309 -17.35 13.04 -15.05
CA TRP A 309 -16.60 11.87 -14.66
C TRP A 309 -17.40 10.60 -14.92
N GLU A 310 -16.69 9.49 -15.03
CA GLU A 310 -17.29 8.16 -15.14
C GLU A 310 -16.41 7.10 -14.43
N PRO A 311 -17.00 6.02 -13.88
CA PRO A 311 -16.26 4.85 -13.46
C PRO A 311 -15.50 4.25 -14.65
N TRP A 312 -14.24 3.88 -14.43
CA TRP A 312 -13.37 3.32 -15.46
C TRP A 312 -13.13 1.82 -15.30
N PHE A 313 -12.93 1.39 -14.06
CA PHE A 313 -12.75 -0.01 -13.71
C PHE A 313 -13.71 -0.42 -12.59
N VAL A 314 -14.07 -1.71 -12.57
CA VAL A 314 -14.92 -2.32 -11.54
C VAL A 314 -14.34 -3.65 -11.08
N ASN A 315 -14.35 -3.91 -9.77
CA ASN A 315 -13.97 -5.20 -9.20
C ASN A 315 -15.00 -6.27 -9.56
N MET A 316 -14.51 -7.42 -10.04
CA MET A 316 -15.38 -8.53 -10.48
C MET A 316 -15.89 -9.38 -9.33
N ASN A 317 -15.32 -9.26 -8.13
CA ASN A 317 -15.73 -10.04 -6.96
C ASN A 317 -16.92 -9.40 -6.23
N ASP A 318 -16.93 -8.07 -6.07
CA ASP A 318 -17.90 -7.38 -5.22
C ASP A 318 -18.52 -6.12 -5.86
N GLY A 319 -18.07 -5.74 -7.07
CA GLY A 319 -18.62 -4.61 -7.80
C GLY A 319 -18.13 -3.24 -7.32
N THR A 320 -17.14 -3.17 -6.42
CA THR A 320 -16.57 -1.90 -5.97
C THR A 320 -15.91 -1.14 -7.12
N ASN A 321 -15.88 0.20 -7.03
CA ASN A 321 -15.18 1.04 -7.98
C ASN A 321 -13.67 0.80 -7.89
N GLU A 322 -13.04 0.55 -9.04
CA GLU A 322 -11.61 0.28 -9.16
C GLU A 322 -10.87 1.34 -10.01
N GLY A 323 -11.54 2.43 -10.32
CA GLY A 323 -10.95 3.56 -11.01
C GLY A 323 -11.98 4.48 -11.62
N ILE A 324 -11.59 5.74 -11.80
CA ILE A 324 -12.40 6.78 -12.42
C ILE A 324 -11.63 7.48 -13.53
N ARG A 325 -12.34 8.05 -14.49
CA ARG A 325 -11.74 8.92 -15.51
C ARG A 325 -12.66 10.08 -15.86
N HIS A 326 -12.06 11.18 -16.28
CA HIS A 326 -12.80 12.32 -16.82
C HIS A 326 -13.12 12.09 -18.29
N LYS A 327 -14.33 12.46 -18.73
CA LYS A 327 -14.84 12.18 -20.09
C LYS A 327 -14.11 12.93 -21.20
N SER A 328 -13.55 14.10 -20.92
CA SER A 328 -12.92 14.98 -21.91
C SER A 328 -11.51 15.46 -21.57
N LYS A 329 -11.16 15.51 -20.26
CA LYS A 329 -9.82 15.92 -19.81
C LYS A 329 -8.92 14.72 -19.57
N PRO A 330 -7.59 14.90 -19.60
CA PRO A 330 -6.62 13.80 -19.41
C PRO A 330 -6.46 13.42 -17.94
N PHE A 331 -7.56 13.20 -17.21
CA PHE A 331 -7.56 12.82 -15.80
C PHE A 331 -8.08 11.40 -15.64
N CYS A 332 -7.33 10.56 -14.97
CA CYS A 332 -7.74 9.20 -14.65
C CYS A 332 -7.06 8.70 -13.39
N SER A 333 -7.65 7.69 -12.78
CA SER A 333 -7.06 7.03 -11.61
C SER A 333 -7.52 5.59 -11.51
N VAL A 334 -6.75 4.77 -10.78
CA VAL A 334 -7.04 3.37 -10.50
C VAL A 334 -6.86 3.06 -9.02
N GLN A 335 -7.71 2.16 -8.50
CA GLN A 335 -7.65 1.75 -7.10
C GLN A 335 -6.60 0.66 -6.87
N PHE A 336 -6.37 -0.18 -7.87
CA PHE A 336 -5.34 -1.23 -7.86
C PHE A 336 -3.94 -0.65 -8.15
N HIS A 337 -2.93 -1.51 -8.03
CA HIS A 337 -1.51 -1.17 -8.19
C HIS A 337 -0.97 -1.66 -9.56
N PRO A 338 -0.95 -0.82 -10.60
CA PRO A 338 -0.43 -1.21 -11.92
C PRO A 338 1.08 -1.42 -11.94
N GLU A 339 1.81 -0.83 -10.98
CA GLU A 339 3.23 -1.04 -10.76
C GLU A 339 3.53 -2.43 -10.19
N ALA A 340 2.54 -3.14 -9.67
CA ALA A 340 2.69 -4.42 -8.98
C ALA A 340 3.75 -4.41 -7.86
N SER A 341 4.81 -5.15 -7.97
CA SER A 341 5.93 -5.37 -7.05
C SER A 341 5.48 -5.62 -5.59
N SER A 342 5.03 -6.80 -5.32
CA SER A 342 4.91 -7.99 -6.16
C SER A 342 3.52 -8.12 -6.79
N GLY A 343 3.38 -9.06 -7.72
CA GLY A 343 2.08 -9.35 -8.34
C GLY A 343 2.11 -9.22 -9.88
N PRO A 344 0.93 -9.29 -10.52
CA PRO A 344 0.81 -9.23 -11.97
C PRO A 344 1.10 -7.83 -12.52
N THR A 345 1.75 -7.78 -13.68
CA THR A 345 2.13 -6.54 -14.39
C THR A 345 1.21 -6.20 -15.57
N ASP A 346 0.07 -6.88 -15.68
CA ASP A 346 -0.87 -6.77 -16.80
C ASP A 346 -1.38 -5.34 -17.05
N THR A 347 -1.33 -4.48 -16.03
CA THR A 347 -1.84 -3.11 -16.08
C THR A 347 -0.75 -2.04 -16.10
N GLU A 348 0.52 -2.42 -16.20
CA GLU A 348 1.66 -1.48 -16.21
C GLU A 348 1.60 -0.48 -17.40
N PHE A 349 0.93 -0.86 -18.50
CA PHE A 349 0.69 0.03 -19.65
C PHE A 349 0.00 1.35 -19.29
N LEU A 350 -0.64 1.45 -18.14
CA LEU A 350 -1.28 2.67 -17.66
C LEU A 350 -0.28 3.81 -17.42
N PHE A 351 0.96 3.49 -17.06
CA PHE A 351 2.04 4.47 -16.99
C PHE A 351 2.39 5.03 -18.37
N ASP A 352 2.48 4.17 -19.39
CA ASP A 352 2.75 4.57 -20.76
C ASP A 352 1.60 5.44 -21.31
N GLU A 353 0.36 5.06 -21.00
CA GLU A 353 -0.84 5.81 -21.38
C GLU A 353 -0.84 7.22 -20.72
N PHE A 354 -0.47 7.32 -19.45
CA PHE A 354 -0.36 8.60 -18.75
C PHE A 354 0.75 9.48 -19.36
N ILE A 355 1.96 8.94 -19.51
CA ILE A 355 3.13 9.66 -20.04
C ILE A 355 2.90 10.11 -21.49
N SER A 356 2.15 9.33 -22.29
CA SER A 356 1.83 9.68 -23.67
C SER A 356 0.92 10.92 -23.77
N LYS A 357 0.14 11.24 -22.74
CA LYS A 357 -0.72 12.42 -22.67
C LYS A 357 0.04 13.70 -22.27
N ILE A 358 1.25 13.56 -21.75
CA ILE A 358 2.15 14.67 -21.40
C ILE A 358 2.73 15.23 -22.71
N LYS A 359 2.54 16.52 -22.92
CA LYS A 359 2.97 17.24 -24.13
C LYS A 359 4.39 17.75 -24.02
#